data_dd9ce21baba246f73a2ee73b606eaf7b
#
_entry.id   dd9ce21baba246f73a2ee73b606eaf7b
#
_cell.length_a   1.000
_cell.length_b   1.000
_cell.length_c   1.000
_cell.angle_alpha   90.00
_cell.angle_beta   90.00
_cell.angle_gamma   90.00
#
_symmetry.space_group_name_H-M   'P 1'
#
loop_
_entity.id
_entity.type
_entity.pdbx_description
1 polymer ?
#
loop_
_entity_poly.entity_id
_entity_poly.type
_entity_poly.pdbx_seq_one_letter_code
_entity_poly.pdbx_strand_id
1 'polypeptide(L)'
;MTIVRKFTDRYLPYAIATGLIALAVFESLNYVPHADTGLETELASVAAAIYAGIRIAFARERCVRAAHIALLIVALAGVWYAGQFPFCPMCDGVKSPLMRRLFPEWLREGTALQ
;
A
#
# COMPACT_ATOMS: atom_id res chain seq x y z
N MET A 1 12.02 -28.82 -5.66
CA MET A 1 11.20 -27.75 -6.26
C MET A 1 9.85 -27.57 -5.57
N THR A 2 9.09 -28.66 -5.39
CA THR A 2 7.76 -28.59 -4.77
C THR A 2 7.78 -28.06 -3.33
N ILE A 3 8.79 -28.45 -2.55
CA ILE A 3 8.91 -28.01 -1.14
C ILE A 3 9.18 -26.50 -1.09
N VAL A 4 10.09 -26.02 -1.94
CA VAL A 4 10.44 -24.60 -2.01
C VAL A 4 9.21 -23.77 -2.44
N ARG A 5 8.44 -24.27 -3.41
CA ARG A 5 7.24 -23.59 -3.88
C ARG A 5 6.18 -23.51 -2.79
N LYS A 6 5.95 -24.61 -2.05
CA LYS A 6 4.99 -24.61 -0.94
C LYS A 6 5.43 -23.68 0.18
N PHE A 7 6.72 -23.67 0.48
CA PHE A 7 7.28 -22.76 1.48
C PHE A 7 7.07 -21.31 1.05
N THR A 8 7.38 -20.99 -0.21
CA THR A 8 7.21 -19.65 -0.76
C THR A 8 5.75 -19.24 -0.73
N ASP A 9 4.84 -20.10 -1.20
CA ASP A 9 3.40 -19.78 -1.25
C ASP A 9 2.82 -19.54 0.13
N ARG A 10 3.36 -20.20 1.15
CA ARG A 10 2.85 -20.09 2.52
C ARG A 10 3.44 -18.89 3.28
N TYR A 11 4.73 -18.66 3.13
CA TYR A 11 5.44 -17.67 3.95
C TYR A 11 5.71 -16.34 3.25
N LEU A 12 5.77 -16.32 1.92
CA LEU A 12 6.01 -15.10 1.17
C LEU A 12 4.99 -14.00 1.48
N PRO A 13 3.66 -14.27 1.55
CA PRO A 13 2.72 -13.22 1.88
C PRO A 13 2.96 -12.60 3.25
N TYR A 14 3.39 -13.38 4.23
CA TYR A 14 3.72 -12.82 5.55
C TYR A 14 4.97 -11.95 5.49
N ALA A 15 5.96 -12.36 4.70
CA ALA A 15 7.17 -11.55 4.50
C ALA A 15 6.84 -10.23 3.83
N ILE A 16 5.99 -10.24 2.81
CA ILE A 16 5.55 -9.02 2.12
C ILE A 16 4.78 -8.12 3.09
N ALA A 17 3.87 -8.69 3.88
CA ALA A 17 3.09 -7.93 4.84
C ALA A 17 4.00 -7.26 5.88
N THR A 18 5.01 -7.98 6.38
CA THR A 18 5.99 -7.43 7.31
C THR A 18 6.77 -6.28 6.67
N GLY A 19 7.17 -6.45 5.41
CA GLY A 19 7.87 -5.41 4.66
C GLY A 19 7.02 -4.16 4.46
N LEU A 20 5.73 -4.32 4.20
CA LEU A 20 4.81 -3.19 4.06
C LEU A 20 4.68 -2.42 5.38
N ILE A 21 4.56 -3.14 6.48
CA ILE A 21 4.47 -2.52 7.80
C ILE A 21 5.77 -1.76 8.11
N ALA A 22 6.92 -2.38 7.83
CA ALA A 22 8.22 -1.75 8.06
C ALA A 22 8.37 -0.49 7.20
N LEU A 23 7.95 -0.54 5.94
CA LEU A 23 8.01 0.61 5.03
C LEU A 23 7.10 1.75 5.53
N ALA A 24 5.90 1.42 5.99
CA ALA A 24 4.97 2.41 6.54
C ALA A 24 5.55 3.09 7.77
N VAL A 25 6.17 2.32 8.67
CA VAL A 25 6.81 2.86 9.87
C VAL A 25 7.98 3.75 9.47
N PHE A 26 8.80 3.32 8.52
CA PHE A 26 9.94 4.09 8.05
C PHE A 26 9.50 5.44 7.48
N GLU A 27 8.48 5.45 6.63
CA GLU A 27 7.98 6.69 6.04
C GLU A 27 7.35 7.59 7.11
N SER A 28 6.67 7.00 8.09
CA SER A 28 6.07 7.74 9.20
C SER A 28 7.13 8.48 10.02
N LEU A 29 8.28 7.82 10.27
CA LEU A 29 9.38 8.41 11.03
C LEU A 29 10.12 9.48 10.23
N ASN A 30 10.02 9.46 8.91
CA ASN A 30 10.72 10.39 8.03
C ASN A 30 9.76 11.35 7.32
N TYR A 31 8.61 11.59 7.94
CA TYR A 31 7.60 12.49 7.38
C TYR A 31 8.15 13.90 7.20
N VAL A 32 7.94 14.45 6.01
CA VAL A 32 8.30 15.83 5.67
C VAL A 32 7.10 16.49 5.01
N PRO A 33 6.56 17.60 5.56
CA PRO A 33 5.46 18.33 4.93
C PRO A 33 5.84 18.81 3.53
N HIS A 34 4.88 18.82 2.63
CA HIS A 34 5.05 19.23 1.23
C HIS A 34 5.89 18.27 0.39
N ALA A 35 6.18 17.07 0.92
CA ALA A 35 6.81 15.99 0.17
C ALA A 35 5.80 14.86 -0.03
N ASP A 36 6.05 13.98 -1.01
CA ASP A 36 5.17 12.85 -1.28
C ASP A 36 5.43 11.70 -0.30
N THR A 37 5.38 12.00 0.99
CA THR A 37 5.52 10.98 2.03
C THR A 37 4.36 10.00 1.92
N GLY A 38 4.67 8.72 1.93
CA GLY A 38 3.67 7.67 1.81
C GLY A 38 3.51 7.14 0.39
N LEU A 39 4.10 7.78 -0.62
CA LEU A 39 3.98 7.34 -2.00
C LEU A 39 4.53 5.91 -2.17
N GLU A 40 5.70 5.63 -1.61
CA GLU A 40 6.31 4.31 -1.71
C GLU A 40 5.45 3.24 -1.02
N THR A 41 4.93 3.56 0.17
CA THR A 41 4.03 2.66 0.89
C THR A 41 2.77 2.40 0.07
N GLU A 42 2.19 3.45 -0.52
CA GLU A 42 0.98 3.32 -1.32
C GLU A 42 1.22 2.46 -2.56
N LEU A 43 2.31 2.73 -3.30
CA LEU A 43 2.64 1.94 -4.50
C LEU A 43 2.88 0.47 -4.16
N ALA A 44 3.68 0.22 -3.12
CA ALA A 44 3.96 -1.14 -2.68
C ALA A 44 2.69 -1.85 -2.21
N SER A 45 1.81 -1.14 -1.50
CA SER A 45 0.55 -1.69 -1.00
C SER A 45 -0.41 -2.01 -2.14
N VAL A 46 -0.52 -1.15 -3.14
CA VAL A 46 -1.36 -1.41 -4.32
C VAL A 46 -0.85 -2.64 -5.07
N ALA A 47 0.46 -2.73 -5.28
CA ALA A 47 1.06 -3.89 -5.95
C ALA A 47 0.81 -5.18 -5.16
N ALA A 48 0.97 -5.12 -3.83
CA ALA A 48 0.73 -6.27 -2.97
C ALA A 48 -0.74 -6.67 -2.96
N ALA A 49 -1.65 -5.69 -2.99
CA ALA A 49 -3.10 -5.96 -3.04
C ALA A 49 -3.48 -6.67 -4.34
N ILE A 50 -2.93 -6.24 -5.46
CA ILE A 50 -3.16 -6.88 -6.75
C ILE A 50 -2.63 -8.31 -6.74
N TYR A 51 -1.40 -8.49 -6.25
CA TYR A 51 -0.78 -9.81 -6.14
C TYR A 51 -1.63 -10.73 -5.26
N ALA A 52 -2.01 -10.24 -4.08
CA ALA A 52 -2.81 -11.04 -3.13
C ALA A 52 -4.16 -11.41 -3.72
N GLY A 53 -4.82 -10.48 -4.41
CA GLY A 53 -6.11 -10.73 -5.04
C GLY A 53 -6.02 -11.82 -6.10
N ILE A 54 -5.00 -11.77 -6.95
CA ILE A 54 -4.78 -12.78 -7.98
C ILE A 54 -4.52 -14.16 -7.33
N ARG A 55 -3.69 -14.19 -6.29
CA ARG A 55 -3.35 -15.45 -5.61
C ARG A 55 -4.56 -16.04 -4.88
N ILE A 56 -5.40 -15.21 -4.29
CA ILE A 56 -6.64 -15.67 -3.64
C ILE A 56 -7.55 -16.34 -4.66
N ALA A 57 -7.67 -15.74 -5.85
CA ALA A 57 -8.54 -16.27 -6.91
C ALA A 57 -8.08 -17.65 -7.39
N PHE A 58 -6.77 -17.91 -7.38
CA PHE A 58 -6.21 -19.15 -7.89
C PHE A 58 -5.74 -20.11 -6.81
N ALA A 59 -5.82 -19.74 -5.54
CA ALA A 59 -5.36 -20.59 -4.44
C ALA A 59 -6.32 -21.74 -4.20
N ARG A 60 -5.79 -22.94 -4.07
CA ARG A 60 -6.58 -24.14 -3.77
C ARG A 60 -6.51 -24.54 -2.29
N GLU A 61 -5.39 -24.29 -1.64
CA GLU A 61 -5.20 -24.61 -0.24
C GLU A 61 -5.74 -23.50 0.65
N ARG A 62 -6.39 -23.88 1.74
CA ARG A 62 -6.95 -22.91 2.69
C ARG A 62 -5.88 -22.08 3.36
N CYS A 63 -4.73 -22.72 3.70
CA CYS A 63 -3.63 -22.01 4.37
C CYS A 63 -3.02 -20.93 3.46
N VAL A 64 -2.85 -21.25 2.19
CA VAL A 64 -2.31 -20.30 1.20
C VAL A 64 -3.31 -19.15 1.00
N ARG A 65 -4.59 -19.49 0.87
CA ARG A 65 -5.64 -18.46 0.69
C ARG A 65 -5.72 -17.55 1.91
N ALA A 66 -5.69 -18.13 3.12
CA ALA A 66 -5.73 -17.34 4.35
C ALA A 66 -4.54 -16.39 4.47
N ALA A 67 -3.34 -16.86 4.11
CA ALA A 67 -2.14 -16.03 4.13
C ALA A 67 -2.27 -14.83 3.18
N HIS A 68 -2.81 -15.07 1.98
CA HIS A 68 -2.98 -13.99 1.01
C HIS A 68 -4.13 -13.05 1.36
N ILE A 69 -5.17 -13.55 2.04
CA ILE A 69 -6.23 -12.68 2.58
C ILE A 69 -5.65 -11.76 3.64
N ALA A 70 -4.78 -12.27 4.52
CA ALA A 70 -4.10 -11.45 5.52
C ALA A 70 -3.24 -10.39 4.85
N LEU A 71 -2.50 -10.76 3.79
CA LEU A 71 -1.71 -9.80 3.03
C LEU A 71 -2.59 -8.73 2.38
N LEU A 72 -3.74 -9.12 1.83
CA LEU A 72 -4.67 -8.17 1.22
C LEU A 72 -5.16 -7.16 2.24
N ILE A 73 -5.52 -7.61 3.44
CA ILE A 73 -5.97 -6.73 4.52
C ILE A 73 -4.87 -5.74 4.88
N VAL A 74 -3.63 -6.21 5.05
CA VAL A 74 -2.48 -5.35 5.37
C VAL A 74 -2.24 -4.35 4.23
N ALA A 75 -2.33 -4.79 2.98
CA ALA A 75 -2.13 -3.93 1.82
C ALA A 75 -3.18 -2.83 1.74
N LEU A 76 -4.46 -3.17 1.96
CA LEU A 76 -5.53 -2.17 1.96
C LEU A 76 -5.35 -1.16 3.10
N ALA A 77 -4.94 -1.65 4.28
CA ALA A 77 -4.62 -0.77 5.40
C ALA A 77 -3.44 0.14 5.06
N GLY A 78 -2.45 -0.37 4.32
CA GLY A 78 -1.30 0.43 3.87
C GLY A 78 -1.70 1.54 2.91
N VAL A 79 -2.62 1.27 1.99
CA VAL A 79 -3.14 2.29 1.07
C VAL A 79 -3.85 3.39 1.85
N TRP A 80 -4.70 2.99 2.79
CA TRP A 80 -5.41 3.96 3.63
C TRP A 80 -4.43 4.78 4.46
N TYR A 81 -3.45 4.12 5.08
CA TYR A 81 -2.46 4.77 5.93
C TYR A 81 -1.62 5.79 5.15
N ALA A 82 -1.23 5.44 3.93
CA ALA A 82 -0.45 6.35 3.08
C ALA A 82 -1.20 7.65 2.79
N GLY A 83 -2.52 7.59 2.70
CA GLY A 83 -3.34 8.77 2.49
C GLY A 83 -3.50 9.66 3.71
N GLN A 84 -3.01 9.22 4.88
CA GLN A 84 -3.10 10.01 6.10
C GLN A 84 -1.99 11.05 6.25
N PHE A 85 -0.93 10.96 5.43
CA PHE A 85 0.15 11.95 5.47
C PHE A 85 -0.26 13.17 4.67
N PRO A 86 -0.47 14.33 5.32
CA PRO A 86 -0.86 15.53 4.57
C PRO A 86 0.30 16.08 3.75
N PHE A 87 0.06 16.28 2.46
CA PHE A 87 1.04 16.93 1.60
C PHE A 87 1.19 18.39 1.99
N CYS A 88 0.09 19.05 2.20
CA CYS A 88 0.05 20.44 2.66
C CYS A 88 -0.98 20.54 3.78
N PRO A 89 -0.55 20.78 5.04
CA PRO A 89 -1.49 20.79 6.17
C PRO A 89 -2.59 21.84 6.06
N MET A 90 -2.35 22.90 5.33
CA MET A 90 -3.31 24.00 5.15
C MET A 90 -4.14 23.88 3.88
N CYS A 91 -3.91 22.84 3.09
CA CYS A 91 -4.59 22.66 1.81
C CYS A 91 -5.62 21.54 1.90
N ASP A 92 -6.80 21.77 1.32
CA ASP A 92 -7.74 20.69 1.07
C ASP A 92 -7.49 20.16 -0.33
N GLY A 93 -7.50 18.86 -0.48
CA GLY A 93 -7.26 18.26 -1.78
C GLY A 93 -7.09 16.77 -1.66
N VAL A 94 -6.62 16.16 -2.73
CA VAL A 94 -6.39 14.72 -2.77
C VAL A 94 -5.25 14.38 -1.83
N LYS A 95 -5.53 13.52 -0.85
CA LYS A 95 -4.55 13.12 0.17
C LYS A 95 -3.63 12.00 -0.29
N SER A 96 -4.10 11.16 -1.21
CA SER A 96 -3.30 10.04 -1.72
C SER A 96 -2.10 10.55 -2.51
N PRO A 97 -0.85 10.16 -2.14
CA PRO A 97 0.34 10.55 -2.89
C PRO A 97 0.30 10.09 -4.34
N LEU A 98 -0.20 8.89 -4.58
CA LEU A 98 -0.30 8.34 -5.93
C LEU A 98 -1.27 9.15 -6.79
N MET A 99 -2.42 9.50 -6.23
CA MET A 99 -3.41 10.30 -6.96
C MET A 99 -2.89 11.69 -7.26
N ARG A 100 -2.12 12.28 -6.35
CA ARG A 100 -1.50 13.59 -6.60
C ARG A 100 -0.54 13.55 -7.79
N ARG A 101 0.18 12.43 -7.94
CA ARG A 101 1.11 12.27 -9.05
C ARG A 101 0.41 11.98 -10.38
N LEU A 102 -0.65 11.18 -10.32
CA LEU A 102 -1.40 10.80 -11.52
C LEU A 102 -2.32 11.91 -12.00
N PHE A 103 -2.87 12.70 -11.08
CA PHE A 103 -3.86 13.72 -11.40
C PHE A 103 -3.49 15.05 -10.77
N PRO A 104 -2.37 15.67 -11.20
CA PRO A 104 -1.96 16.95 -10.63
C PRO A 104 -2.97 18.08 -10.87
N GLU A 105 -3.81 17.94 -11.88
CA GLU A 105 -4.87 18.92 -12.18
C GLU A 105 -5.92 18.96 -11.09
N TRP A 106 -6.25 17.80 -10.52
CA TRP A 106 -7.22 17.72 -9.42
C TRP A 106 -6.68 18.44 -8.18
N LEU A 107 -5.39 18.31 -7.93
CA LEU A 107 -4.74 18.99 -6.81
C LEU A 107 -4.77 20.50 -7.04
N ARG A 108 -4.53 20.94 -8.27
CA ARG A 108 -4.57 22.36 -8.64
C ARG A 108 -5.95 22.94 -8.47
N GLU A 109 -6.98 22.22 -8.91
CA GLU A 109 -8.37 22.64 -8.77
C GLU A 109 -8.77 22.76 -7.30
N GLY A 110 -8.38 21.76 -6.48
CA GLY A 110 -8.63 21.80 -5.06
C GLY A 110 -7.99 23.00 -4.39
N THR A 111 -6.77 23.34 -4.81
CA THR A 111 -6.05 24.50 -4.28
C THR A 111 -6.70 25.81 -4.74
N ALA A 112 -7.15 25.86 -5.98
CA ALA A 112 -7.76 27.06 -6.55
C ALA A 112 -9.10 27.41 -5.90
N LEU A 113 -9.82 26.39 -5.41
CA LEU A 113 -11.10 26.59 -4.73
C LEU A 113 -10.96 27.10 -3.30
N GLN A 114 -9.76 27.13 -2.80
CA GLN A 114 -9.47 27.66 -1.47
C GLN A 114 -8.99 29.10 -1.56
#